data_69cdd6efd0307d5984a7cdff61445d65
#
_entry.id   69cdd6efd0307d5984a7cdff61445d65
#
_cell.length_a   1.000
_cell.length_b   1.000
_cell.length_c   1.000
_cell.angle_alpha   90.00
_cell.angle_beta   90.00
_cell.angle_gamma   90.00
#
_symmetry.space_group_name_H-M   'P 1'
#
loop_
_entity.id
_entity.type
_entity.pdbx_description
1 polymer ?
#
loop_
_entity_poly.entity_id
_entity_poly.type
_entity_poly.pdbx_seq_one_letter_code
_entity_poly.pdbx_strand_id
1 'polypeptide(L)'
;MPKKMTRTRNLLLMATLLGSALFARAADKEMTIGAIYLDTQGYYAGVRQGVQDAAKDSSVQVQLIETNAQGDISKESTFVDTLVARNVDAIILSAVSENGSSRTVRRASEAGIPVICYNTCINQKGVDKYVSAYLVGDPLEFGKKLGNAAADYFIANKIDQPKIAVINCEAFEVCVQRRKGFEEVLKARVPGAQIVANQEGTVLDKAISVGEKLIISTPDLNAIMGESGGAT
;
A
#
# COMPACT_ATOMS: atom_id res chain seq x y z
N MET A 1 24.82 -50.20 -78.23
CA MET A 1 24.46 -48.76 -77.92
C MET A 1 23.43 -48.72 -76.79
N PRO A 2 23.81 -48.40 -75.59
CA PRO A 2 22.82 -48.21 -74.53
C PRO A 2 22.63 -46.74 -74.21
N LYS A 3 21.34 -46.31 -74.01
CA LYS A 3 20.88 -45.02 -73.66
C LYS A 3 21.20 -44.67 -72.18
N LYS A 4 21.88 -43.58 -71.97
CA LYS A 4 21.94 -42.93 -70.68
C LYS A 4 20.59 -42.23 -70.44
N MET A 5 19.92 -42.53 -69.34
CA MET A 5 18.74 -41.79 -68.88
C MET A 5 18.98 -41.26 -67.46
N THR A 6 19.11 -40.04 -67.43
CA THR A 6 18.99 -38.99 -66.41
C THR A 6 18.45 -39.34 -65.01
N ARG A 7 19.37 -39.22 -64.04
CA ARG A 7 19.10 -39.11 -62.60
C ARG A 7 19.19 -37.61 -62.21
N THR A 8 18.14 -36.87 -62.42
CA THR A 8 18.08 -35.46 -61.97
C THR A 8 16.62 -35.04 -61.72
N ARG A 9 15.94 -35.66 -60.76
CA ARG A 9 14.57 -35.22 -60.40
C ARG A 9 14.15 -35.47 -58.98
N ASN A 10 15.03 -35.75 -58.03
CA ASN A 10 14.65 -36.00 -56.63
C ASN A 10 15.43 -35.16 -55.62
N LEU A 11 16.01 -33.99 -56.02
CA LEU A 11 16.75 -33.14 -55.09
C LEU A 11 16.06 -31.79 -54.80
N LEU A 12 14.81 -31.56 -55.22
CA LEU A 12 14.13 -30.30 -55.04
C LEU A 12 12.91 -30.34 -54.09
N LEU A 13 12.67 -31.46 -53.42
CA LEU A 13 11.50 -31.58 -52.50
C LEU A 13 11.86 -31.72 -51.00
N MET A 14 13.11 -31.50 -50.63
CA MET A 14 13.55 -31.66 -49.25
C MET A 14 13.99 -30.34 -48.57
N ALA A 15 13.82 -29.18 -49.25
CA ALA A 15 14.27 -27.86 -48.73
C ALA A 15 13.15 -26.98 -48.21
N THR A 16 11.88 -27.44 -48.23
CA THR A 16 10.73 -26.60 -47.78
C THR A 16 10.10 -27.00 -46.45
N LEU A 17 10.68 -27.95 -45.71
CA LEU A 17 10.14 -28.39 -44.40
C LEU A 17 10.95 -27.95 -43.16
N LEU A 18 12.01 -27.13 -43.33
CA LEU A 18 12.82 -26.62 -42.20
C LEU A 18 12.57 -25.14 -41.89
N GLY A 19 11.57 -24.51 -42.50
CA GLY A 19 11.29 -23.07 -42.30
C GLY A 19 10.18 -22.73 -41.31
N SER A 20 9.53 -23.71 -40.65
CA SER A 20 8.28 -23.46 -39.88
C SER A 20 8.38 -23.64 -38.38
N ALA A 21 9.57 -23.66 -37.78
CA ALA A 21 9.73 -24.00 -36.36
C ALA A 21 10.50 -22.95 -35.52
N LEU A 22 10.41 -21.66 -35.87
CA LEU A 22 11.06 -20.62 -35.07
C LEU A 22 10.17 -19.39 -34.86
N PHE A 23 8.85 -19.55 -34.82
CA PHE A 23 8.02 -18.65 -33.99
C PHE A 23 7.84 -19.33 -32.64
N ALA A 24 8.92 -19.43 -31.86
CA ALA A 24 8.77 -19.52 -30.42
C ALA A 24 8.05 -18.20 -30.00
N ARG A 25 6.73 -18.31 -29.92
CA ARG A 25 5.89 -17.31 -29.23
C ARG A 25 6.61 -17.07 -27.90
N ALA A 26 7.18 -15.89 -27.71
CA ALA A 26 7.59 -15.45 -26.39
C ALA A 26 6.35 -15.69 -25.52
N ALA A 27 6.41 -16.67 -24.63
CA ALA A 27 5.33 -16.91 -23.68
C ALA A 27 5.15 -15.58 -22.99
N ASP A 28 3.95 -14.99 -23.10
CA ASP A 28 3.62 -13.77 -22.39
C ASP A 28 4.00 -14.04 -20.93
N LYS A 29 5.00 -13.34 -20.43
CA LYS A 29 5.53 -13.58 -19.09
C LYS A 29 4.42 -13.25 -18.11
N GLU A 30 3.77 -14.25 -17.55
CA GLU A 30 2.80 -14.08 -16.48
C GLU A 30 3.57 -13.64 -15.23
N MET A 31 3.12 -12.56 -14.60
CA MET A 31 3.67 -12.07 -13.33
C MET A 31 2.68 -12.38 -12.20
N THR A 32 3.18 -12.96 -11.13
CA THR A 32 2.39 -13.17 -9.91
C THR A 32 2.78 -12.12 -8.87
N ILE A 33 1.83 -11.28 -8.46
CA ILE A 33 2.06 -10.22 -7.47
C ILE A 33 1.23 -10.50 -6.23
N GLY A 34 1.90 -10.53 -5.07
CA GLY A 34 1.24 -10.57 -3.77
C GLY A 34 0.86 -9.16 -3.33
N ALA A 35 -0.38 -8.93 -2.93
CA ALA A 35 -0.82 -7.65 -2.37
C ALA A 35 -1.38 -7.86 -0.96
N ILE A 36 -0.74 -7.24 0.03
CA ILE A 36 -1.12 -7.32 1.44
C ILE A 36 -1.62 -5.95 1.89
N TYR A 37 -2.91 -5.88 2.19
CA TYR A 37 -3.55 -4.67 2.69
C TYR A 37 -3.54 -4.67 4.23
N LEU A 38 -3.36 -3.51 4.84
CA LEU A 38 -3.44 -3.38 6.30
C LEU A 38 -4.90 -3.51 6.77
N ASP A 39 -5.84 -2.99 5.99
CA ASP A 39 -7.28 -3.04 6.23
C ASP A 39 -8.03 -3.22 4.88
N THR A 40 -9.36 -3.31 4.89
CA THR A 40 -10.20 -3.46 3.69
C THR A 40 -11.11 -2.26 3.44
N GLN A 41 -11.18 -1.31 4.36
CA GLN A 41 -12.12 -0.18 4.33
C GLN A 41 -11.44 1.12 3.91
N GLY A 42 -12.24 2.13 3.54
CA GLY A 42 -11.80 3.48 3.27
C GLY A 42 -10.63 3.55 2.26
N TYR A 43 -9.54 4.16 2.68
CA TYR A 43 -8.32 4.31 1.87
C TYR A 43 -7.83 2.98 1.25
N TYR A 44 -7.84 1.90 2.03
CA TYR A 44 -7.33 0.60 1.56
C TYR A 44 -8.23 -0.06 0.52
N ALA A 45 -9.53 0.18 0.56
CA ALA A 45 -10.45 -0.24 -0.52
C ALA A 45 -10.11 0.45 -1.85
N GLY A 46 -9.80 1.76 -1.81
CA GLY A 46 -9.35 2.52 -2.98
C GLY A 46 -8.01 2.03 -3.53
N VAL A 47 -7.04 1.74 -2.66
CA VAL A 47 -5.75 1.17 -3.07
C VAL A 47 -5.95 -0.21 -3.72
N ARG A 48 -6.78 -1.07 -3.13
CA ARG A 48 -7.09 -2.39 -3.68
C ARG A 48 -7.66 -2.27 -5.10
N GLN A 49 -8.63 -1.39 -5.30
CA GLN A 49 -9.20 -1.14 -6.62
C GLN A 49 -8.12 -0.68 -7.61
N GLY A 50 -7.25 0.26 -7.21
CA GLY A 50 -6.16 0.74 -8.06
C GLY A 50 -5.15 -0.35 -8.43
N VAL A 51 -4.82 -1.26 -7.51
CA VAL A 51 -3.95 -2.43 -7.78
C VAL A 51 -4.61 -3.36 -8.79
N GLN A 52 -5.91 -3.64 -8.63
CA GLN A 52 -6.67 -4.49 -9.56
C GLN A 52 -6.78 -3.86 -10.96
N ASP A 53 -7.04 -2.56 -11.03
CA ASP A 53 -7.12 -1.85 -12.30
C ASP A 53 -5.76 -1.82 -13.00
N ALA A 54 -4.67 -1.52 -12.27
CA ALA A 54 -3.31 -1.56 -12.83
C ALA A 54 -2.93 -2.96 -13.35
N ALA A 55 -3.36 -4.03 -12.66
CA ALA A 55 -3.13 -5.39 -13.12
C ALA A 55 -3.88 -5.71 -14.43
N LYS A 56 -5.12 -5.20 -14.59
CA LYS A 56 -5.92 -5.36 -15.82
C LYS A 56 -5.35 -4.54 -16.99
N ASP A 57 -4.88 -3.33 -16.71
CA ASP A 57 -4.36 -2.41 -17.72
C ASP A 57 -2.91 -2.70 -18.11
N SER A 58 -2.27 -3.67 -17.42
CA SER A 58 -0.90 -4.07 -17.69
C SER A 58 -0.73 -4.70 -19.07
N SER A 59 0.38 -4.39 -19.72
CA SER A 59 0.77 -5.03 -20.99
C SER A 59 1.25 -6.47 -20.83
N VAL A 60 1.45 -6.93 -19.59
CA VAL A 60 1.78 -8.32 -19.24
C VAL A 60 0.63 -8.93 -18.44
N GLN A 61 0.42 -10.22 -18.54
CA GLN A 61 -0.58 -10.91 -17.73
C GLN A 61 -0.15 -10.88 -16.27
N VAL A 62 -0.99 -10.34 -15.39
CA VAL A 62 -0.73 -10.24 -13.95
C VAL A 62 -1.74 -11.08 -13.18
N GLN A 63 -1.23 -12.02 -12.38
CA GLN A 63 -2.00 -12.74 -11.37
C GLN A 63 -1.84 -12.04 -10.02
N LEU A 64 -2.93 -11.61 -9.40
CA LEU A 64 -2.92 -11.03 -8.06
C LEU A 64 -3.24 -12.09 -7.01
N ILE A 65 -2.43 -12.15 -5.94
CA ILE A 65 -2.72 -12.88 -4.70
C ILE A 65 -2.96 -11.84 -3.62
N GLU A 66 -4.22 -11.57 -3.33
CA GLU A 66 -4.63 -10.51 -2.42
C GLU A 66 -4.97 -11.04 -1.03
N THR A 67 -4.62 -10.29 -0.01
CA THR A 67 -4.93 -10.61 1.38
C THR A 67 -5.00 -9.36 2.25
N ASN A 68 -5.57 -9.50 3.45
CA ASN A 68 -5.73 -8.43 4.43
C ASN A 68 -5.17 -8.85 5.77
N ALA A 69 -4.20 -8.10 6.29
CA ALA A 69 -3.59 -8.34 7.58
C ALA A 69 -4.49 -7.95 8.76
N GLN A 70 -5.45 -7.05 8.56
CA GLN A 70 -6.36 -6.55 9.62
C GLN A 70 -5.60 -5.97 10.83
N GLY A 71 -4.48 -5.27 10.58
CA GLY A 71 -3.64 -4.76 11.65
C GLY A 71 -2.90 -5.82 12.49
N ASP A 72 -2.89 -7.09 12.07
CA ASP A 72 -2.27 -8.21 12.78
C ASP A 72 -0.91 -8.58 12.17
N ILE A 73 0.17 -8.39 12.93
CA ILE A 73 1.54 -8.70 12.51
C ILE A 73 1.73 -10.19 12.20
N SER A 74 1.05 -11.09 12.95
CA SER A 74 1.17 -12.53 12.76
C SER A 74 0.53 -12.95 11.44
N LYS A 75 -0.64 -12.38 11.10
CA LYS A 75 -1.27 -12.57 9.79
C LYS A 75 -0.39 -12.04 8.66
N GLU A 76 0.12 -10.80 8.78
CA GLU A 76 1.05 -10.24 7.80
C GLU A 76 2.23 -11.18 7.57
N SER A 77 2.88 -11.64 8.64
CA SER A 77 4.02 -12.56 8.56
C SER A 77 3.67 -13.86 7.83
N THR A 78 2.54 -14.47 8.17
CA THR A 78 2.06 -15.72 7.55
C THR A 78 1.76 -15.52 6.06
N PHE A 79 1.19 -14.39 5.67
CA PHE A 79 0.91 -14.07 4.28
C PHE A 79 2.20 -13.87 3.48
N VAL A 80 3.16 -13.12 4.02
CA VAL A 80 4.46 -12.96 3.36
C VAL A 80 5.17 -14.30 3.20
N ASP A 81 5.18 -15.16 4.22
CA ASP A 81 5.77 -16.49 4.14
C ASP A 81 5.11 -17.35 3.04
N THR A 82 3.80 -17.24 2.89
CA THR A 82 3.05 -17.92 1.83
C THR A 82 3.44 -17.39 0.45
N LEU A 83 3.59 -16.07 0.29
CA LEU A 83 4.00 -15.45 -0.97
C LEU A 83 5.45 -15.81 -1.33
N VAL A 84 6.34 -15.82 -0.35
CA VAL A 84 7.73 -16.26 -0.52
C VAL A 84 7.79 -17.73 -0.97
N ALA A 85 7.03 -18.62 -0.32
CA ALA A 85 6.96 -20.03 -0.70
C ALA A 85 6.39 -20.26 -2.11
N ARG A 86 5.57 -19.33 -2.61
CA ARG A 86 5.03 -19.36 -3.98
C ARG A 86 5.95 -18.70 -5.01
N ASN A 87 7.09 -18.15 -4.61
CA ASN A 87 8.03 -17.44 -5.48
C ASN A 87 7.35 -16.36 -6.32
N VAL A 88 6.53 -15.50 -5.70
CA VAL A 88 5.88 -14.39 -6.40
C VAL A 88 6.91 -13.41 -6.96
N ASP A 89 6.58 -12.70 -8.03
CA ASP A 89 7.51 -11.77 -8.70
C ASP A 89 7.67 -10.44 -7.95
N ALA A 90 6.68 -10.04 -7.12
CA ALA A 90 6.76 -8.88 -6.23
C ALA A 90 5.73 -8.96 -5.10
N ILE A 91 5.97 -8.22 -4.03
CA ILE A 91 5.02 -8.03 -2.92
C ILE A 91 4.72 -6.54 -2.76
N ILE A 92 3.44 -6.17 -2.78
CA ILE A 92 2.93 -4.85 -2.44
C ILE A 92 2.39 -4.92 -1.00
N LEU A 93 2.85 -4.03 -0.12
CA LEU A 93 2.59 -4.12 1.32
C LEU A 93 2.35 -2.75 1.95
N SER A 94 1.28 -2.62 2.75
CA SER A 94 1.20 -1.59 3.79
C SER A 94 1.52 -2.25 5.13
N ALA A 95 2.69 -1.96 5.69
CA ALA A 95 3.20 -2.64 6.88
C ALA A 95 2.31 -2.38 8.10
N VAL A 96 2.02 -3.43 8.86
CA VAL A 96 1.20 -3.36 10.09
C VAL A 96 1.95 -2.66 11.22
N SER A 97 3.28 -2.75 11.25
CA SER A 97 4.11 -2.14 12.27
C SER A 97 5.47 -1.76 11.72
N GLU A 98 5.90 -0.53 12.00
CA GLU A 98 7.20 -0.02 11.56
C GLU A 98 8.38 -0.90 12.00
N ASN A 99 8.36 -1.38 13.24
CA ASN A 99 9.41 -2.24 13.77
C ASN A 99 9.07 -3.74 13.66
N GLY A 100 7.81 -4.12 13.96
CA GLY A 100 7.39 -5.51 13.97
C GLY A 100 7.45 -6.18 12.59
N SER A 101 7.11 -5.44 11.53
CA SER A 101 7.12 -5.94 10.14
C SER A 101 8.52 -6.02 9.52
N SER A 102 9.55 -5.43 10.17
CA SER A 102 10.92 -5.38 9.61
C SER A 102 11.51 -6.76 9.32
N ARG A 103 11.27 -7.74 10.19
CA ARG A 103 11.74 -9.11 9.99
C ARG A 103 11.06 -9.78 8.79
N THR A 104 9.79 -9.54 8.63
CA THR A 104 8.95 -10.11 7.57
C THR A 104 9.35 -9.55 6.20
N VAL A 105 9.50 -8.23 6.09
CA VAL A 105 9.97 -7.55 4.88
C VAL A 105 11.38 -8.00 4.49
N ARG A 106 12.29 -8.11 5.49
CA ARG A 106 13.64 -8.61 5.25
C ARG A 106 13.63 -10.01 4.63
N ARG A 107 12.82 -10.95 5.14
CA ARG A 107 12.74 -12.32 4.60
C ARG A 107 12.32 -12.35 3.14
N ALA A 108 11.32 -11.56 2.75
CA ALA A 108 10.90 -11.45 1.36
C ALA A 108 12.04 -10.92 0.47
N SER A 109 12.69 -9.84 0.92
CA SER A 109 13.83 -9.25 0.21
C SER A 109 15.03 -10.20 0.08
N GLU A 110 15.39 -10.91 1.17
CA GLU A 110 16.49 -11.91 1.17
C GLU A 110 16.15 -13.15 0.29
N ALA A 111 14.87 -13.43 0.08
CA ALA A 111 14.42 -14.44 -0.89
C ALA A 111 14.46 -13.92 -2.36
N GLY A 112 14.93 -12.70 -2.59
CA GLY A 112 15.03 -12.10 -3.91
C GLY A 112 13.70 -11.53 -4.45
N ILE A 113 12.68 -11.40 -3.60
CA ILE A 113 11.38 -10.87 -3.99
C ILE A 113 11.35 -9.35 -3.70
N PRO A 114 11.16 -8.50 -4.72
CA PRO A 114 11.01 -7.06 -4.52
C PRO A 114 9.81 -6.75 -3.63
N VAL A 115 10.03 -5.91 -2.59
CA VAL A 115 8.96 -5.43 -1.72
C VAL A 115 8.69 -3.96 -2.03
N ILE A 116 7.45 -3.64 -2.30
CA ILE A 116 6.97 -2.29 -2.57
C ILE A 116 6.04 -1.90 -1.41
N CYS A 117 6.48 -0.97 -0.58
CA CYS A 117 5.62 -0.42 0.46
C CYS A 117 4.74 0.72 -0.08
N TYR A 118 3.56 0.87 0.53
CA TYR A 118 2.73 2.04 0.31
C TYR A 118 2.11 2.51 1.63
N ASN A 119 1.83 3.80 1.77
CA ASN A 119 1.29 4.46 2.96
C ASN A 119 2.13 4.24 4.23
N THR A 120 2.17 3.02 4.78
CA THR A 120 3.01 2.64 5.93
C THR A 120 4.08 1.63 5.49
N CYS A 121 5.27 1.74 6.09
CA CYS A 121 6.36 0.82 5.82
C CYS A 121 7.11 0.50 7.13
N ILE A 122 8.21 -0.20 7.03
CA ILE A 122 9.15 -0.44 8.14
C ILE A 122 9.99 0.81 8.40
N ASN A 123 10.80 0.80 9.46
CA ASN A 123 11.66 1.94 9.78
C ASN A 123 12.64 2.27 8.64
N GLN A 124 13.13 3.52 8.60
CA GLN A 124 13.93 4.03 7.49
C GLN A 124 15.16 3.17 7.16
N LYS A 125 15.87 2.66 8.18
CA LYS A 125 17.03 1.78 7.97
C LYS A 125 16.67 0.48 7.25
N GLY A 126 15.48 -0.05 7.54
CA GLY A 126 14.93 -1.21 6.86
C GLY A 126 14.48 -0.90 5.45
N VAL A 127 13.84 0.26 5.24
CA VAL A 127 13.45 0.75 3.91
C VAL A 127 14.66 0.82 2.99
N ASP A 128 15.72 1.51 3.42
CA ASP A 128 16.94 1.70 2.62
C ASP A 128 17.59 0.39 2.20
N LYS A 129 17.38 -0.69 2.94
CA LYS A 129 18.06 -1.96 2.75
C LYS A 129 17.22 -3.04 2.08
N TYR A 130 15.93 -3.09 2.36
CA TYR A 130 15.06 -4.24 2.04
C TYR A 130 13.85 -3.89 1.17
N VAL A 131 13.60 -2.60 0.93
CA VAL A 131 12.41 -2.15 0.19
C VAL A 131 12.83 -1.61 -1.16
N SER A 132 12.21 -2.11 -2.22
CA SER A 132 12.54 -1.71 -3.59
C SER A 132 11.93 -0.36 -3.96
N ALA A 133 10.77 -0.03 -3.40
CA ALA A 133 10.09 1.26 -3.55
C ALA A 133 9.16 1.54 -2.36
N TYR A 134 9.06 2.80 -1.96
CA TYR A 134 8.10 3.25 -0.97
C TYR A 134 7.27 4.41 -1.52
N LEU A 135 5.97 4.16 -1.68
CA LEU A 135 5.02 5.12 -2.21
C LEU A 135 4.22 5.76 -1.07
N VAL A 136 4.52 7.00 -0.78
CA VAL A 136 3.83 7.78 0.23
C VAL A 136 3.67 9.22 -0.26
N GLY A 137 2.51 9.83 0.01
CA GLY A 137 2.32 11.28 -0.17
C GLY A 137 3.05 12.05 0.93
N ASP A 138 3.18 13.37 0.76
CA ASP A 138 3.75 14.22 1.81
C ASP A 138 2.82 14.25 3.04
N PRO A 139 3.19 13.58 4.15
CA PRO A 139 2.31 13.47 5.30
C PRO A 139 2.16 14.80 6.06
N LEU A 140 3.18 15.64 6.07
CA LEU A 140 3.13 16.96 6.71
C LEU A 140 2.16 17.88 5.97
N GLU A 141 2.27 17.96 4.65
CA GLU A 141 1.36 18.76 3.82
C GLU A 141 -0.07 18.23 3.86
N PHE A 142 -0.26 16.91 3.95
CA PHE A 142 -1.59 16.33 4.18
C PHE A 142 -2.19 16.81 5.51
N GLY A 143 -1.39 16.78 6.59
CA GLY A 143 -1.78 17.30 7.88
C GLY A 143 -2.15 18.79 7.84
N LYS A 144 -1.36 19.61 7.14
CA LYS A 144 -1.67 21.05 6.95
C LYS A 144 -2.97 21.27 6.21
N LYS A 145 -3.28 20.47 5.20
CA LYS A 145 -4.58 20.55 4.50
C LYS A 145 -5.75 20.27 5.44
N LEU A 146 -5.64 19.22 6.26
CA LEU A 146 -6.66 18.93 7.30
C LEU A 146 -6.77 20.06 8.32
N GLY A 147 -5.64 20.60 8.79
CA GLY A 147 -5.61 21.72 9.70
C GLY A 147 -6.28 22.97 9.13
N ASN A 148 -6.07 23.26 7.85
CA ASN A 148 -6.73 24.37 7.17
C ASN A 148 -8.25 24.16 7.09
N ALA A 149 -8.72 22.97 6.71
CA ALA A 149 -10.14 22.67 6.64
C ALA A 149 -10.81 22.79 8.04
N ALA A 150 -10.16 22.29 9.09
CA ALA A 150 -10.64 22.43 10.46
C ALA A 150 -10.66 23.91 10.92
N ALA A 151 -9.60 24.66 10.64
CA ALA A 151 -9.53 26.08 10.98
C ALA A 151 -10.60 26.89 10.24
N ASP A 152 -10.84 26.63 8.96
CA ASP A 152 -11.91 27.28 8.19
C ASP A 152 -13.29 27.03 8.83
N TYR A 153 -13.55 25.78 9.23
CA TYR A 153 -14.78 25.42 9.93
C TYR A 153 -14.94 26.14 11.27
N PHE A 154 -13.91 26.14 12.11
CA PHE A 154 -13.97 26.79 13.44
C PHE A 154 -14.15 28.28 13.32
N ILE A 155 -13.43 28.95 12.42
CA ILE A 155 -13.54 30.41 12.20
C ILE A 155 -14.96 30.74 11.68
N ALA A 156 -15.46 30.01 10.68
CA ALA A 156 -16.79 30.24 10.11
C ALA A 156 -17.91 30.07 11.15
N ASN A 157 -17.74 29.15 12.12
CA ASN A 157 -18.71 28.88 13.19
C ASN A 157 -18.42 29.63 14.50
N LYS A 158 -17.43 30.52 14.52
CA LYS A 158 -17.03 31.33 15.70
C LYS A 158 -16.69 30.47 16.92
N ILE A 159 -15.99 29.38 16.70
CA ILE A 159 -15.49 28.47 17.74
C ILE A 159 -14.04 28.85 18.04
N ASP A 160 -13.81 29.73 18.99
CA ASP A 160 -12.48 30.32 19.28
C ASP A 160 -11.57 29.35 20.06
N GLN A 161 -12.15 28.44 20.83
CA GLN A 161 -11.44 27.47 21.68
C GLN A 161 -11.93 26.03 21.41
N PRO A 162 -11.78 25.51 20.19
CA PRO A 162 -12.26 24.16 19.86
C PRO A 162 -11.51 23.11 20.65
N LYS A 163 -12.25 22.14 21.19
CA LYS A 163 -11.73 20.89 21.77
C LYS A 163 -11.69 19.81 20.70
N ILE A 164 -10.51 19.26 20.46
CA ILE A 164 -10.25 18.31 19.38
C ILE A 164 -9.68 17.04 19.99
N ALA A 165 -10.20 15.89 19.60
CA ALA A 165 -9.59 14.61 19.87
C ALA A 165 -8.83 14.10 18.62
N VAL A 166 -7.81 13.31 18.84
CA VAL A 166 -7.05 12.64 17.78
C VAL A 166 -7.23 11.14 17.91
N ILE A 167 -7.64 10.49 16.81
CA ILE A 167 -7.56 9.04 16.67
C ILE A 167 -6.30 8.75 15.84
N ASN A 168 -5.26 8.32 16.53
CA ASN A 168 -3.92 8.29 16.00
C ASN A 168 -3.50 6.94 15.42
N CYS A 169 -2.41 6.97 14.62
CA CYS A 169 -1.65 5.82 14.16
C CYS A 169 -0.13 6.06 14.37
N GLU A 170 0.24 6.71 15.47
CA GLU A 170 1.59 7.23 15.74
C GLU A 170 2.66 6.15 16.01
N ALA A 171 2.29 4.89 15.88
CA ALA A 171 3.28 3.82 15.69
C ALA A 171 4.05 3.95 14.36
N PHE A 172 3.59 4.85 13.47
CA PHE A 172 4.20 5.15 12.18
C PHE A 172 4.56 6.64 12.10
N GLU A 173 5.77 6.94 11.62
CA GLU A 173 6.27 8.32 11.46
C GLU A 173 5.37 9.15 10.54
N VAL A 174 4.78 8.57 9.50
CA VAL A 174 3.84 9.26 8.61
C VAL A 174 2.65 9.86 9.35
N CYS A 175 2.18 9.20 10.41
CA CYS A 175 1.06 9.66 11.23
C CYS A 175 1.50 10.82 12.15
N VAL A 176 2.66 10.71 12.75
CA VAL A 176 3.27 11.77 13.55
C VAL A 176 3.42 13.06 12.71
N GLN A 177 3.88 12.94 11.46
CA GLN A 177 4.01 14.08 10.56
C GLN A 177 2.65 14.66 10.15
N ARG A 178 1.61 13.83 9.94
CA ARG A 178 0.24 14.32 9.68
C ARG A 178 -0.28 15.15 10.84
N ARG A 179 -0.15 14.66 12.08
CA ARG A 179 -0.55 15.42 13.25
C ARG A 179 0.23 16.71 13.38
N LYS A 180 1.54 16.67 13.21
CA LYS A 180 2.39 17.87 13.25
C LYS A 180 1.89 18.94 12.29
N GLY A 181 1.63 18.60 11.04
CA GLY A 181 1.12 19.55 10.04
C GLY A 181 -0.25 20.13 10.43
N PHE A 182 -1.14 19.31 10.98
CA PHE A 182 -2.45 19.73 11.48
C PHE A 182 -2.32 20.74 12.63
N GLU A 183 -1.51 20.43 13.64
CA GLU A 183 -1.30 21.30 14.81
C GLU A 183 -0.58 22.61 14.45
N GLU A 184 0.39 22.59 13.51
CA GLU A 184 1.06 23.81 13.03
C GLU A 184 0.05 24.82 12.48
N VAL A 185 -0.90 24.36 11.66
CA VAL A 185 -1.94 25.24 11.11
C VAL A 185 -2.91 25.72 12.16
N LEU A 186 -3.39 24.85 13.05
CA LEU A 186 -4.29 25.25 14.12
C LEU A 186 -3.66 26.29 15.04
N LYS A 187 -2.41 26.07 15.45
CA LYS A 187 -1.67 27.04 16.28
C LYS A 187 -1.56 28.41 15.61
N ALA A 188 -1.41 28.46 14.31
CA ALA A 188 -1.31 29.72 13.57
C ALA A 188 -2.66 30.40 13.35
N ARG A 189 -3.73 29.65 13.06
CA ARG A 189 -5.03 30.19 12.63
C ARG A 189 -6.10 30.21 13.71
N VAL A 190 -6.04 29.27 14.65
CA VAL A 190 -6.99 29.13 15.78
C VAL A 190 -6.19 28.87 17.07
N PRO A 191 -5.46 29.84 17.58
CA PRO A 191 -4.52 29.65 18.69
C PRO A 191 -5.17 29.17 20.00
N GLY A 192 -6.49 29.28 20.13
CA GLY A 192 -7.27 28.75 21.27
C GLY A 192 -7.60 27.24 21.13
N ALA A 193 -7.28 26.59 20.00
CA ALA A 193 -7.56 25.20 19.81
C ALA A 193 -6.79 24.28 20.80
N GLN A 194 -7.46 23.27 21.31
CA GLN A 194 -6.91 22.35 22.31
C GLN A 194 -7.04 20.89 21.84
N ILE A 195 -5.93 20.15 21.82
CA ILE A 195 -5.98 18.70 21.70
C ILE A 195 -6.26 18.12 23.10
N VAL A 196 -7.48 17.66 23.32
CA VAL A 196 -7.94 17.17 24.64
C VAL A 196 -7.80 15.65 24.81
N ALA A 197 -7.63 14.92 23.71
CA ALA A 197 -7.39 13.49 23.73
C ALA A 197 -6.57 13.07 22.51
N ASN A 198 -5.74 12.03 22.69
CA ASN A 198 -4.97 11.39 21.62
C ASN A 198 -4.93 9.89 21.90
N GLN A 199 -5.64 9.09 21.10
CA GLN A 199 -5.79 7.64 21.31
C GLN A 199 -5.56 6.87 20.02
N GLU A 200 -4.90 5.72 20.14
CA GLU A 200 -4.61 4.87 19.02
C GLU A 200 -5.88 4.21 18.46
N GLY A 201 -6.04 4.26 17.12
CA GLY A 201 -7.14 3.66 16.38
C GLY A 201 -6.79 3.54 14.90
N THR A 202 -5.75 2.76 14.59
CA THR A 202 -5.19 2.62 13.24
C THR A 202 -6.15 1.91 12.27
N VAL A 203 -6.89 0.91 12.76
CA VAL A 203 -7.85 0.12 11.95
C VAL A 203 -9.29 0.48 12.31
N LEU A 204 -10.22 0.26 11.37
CA LEU A 204 -11.60 0.74 11.46
C LEU A 204 -12.31 0.33 12.76
N ASP A 205 -12.32 -0.95 13.12
CA ASP A 205 -13.04 -1.43 14.31
C ASP A 205 -12.52 -0.76 15.60
N LYS A 206 -11.21 -0.57 15.68
CA LYS A 206 -10.61 0.13 16.81
C LYS A 206 -10.93 1.61 16.81
N ALA A 207 -10.87 2.26 15.64
CA ALA A 207 -11.21 3.67 15.49
C ALA A 207 -12.67 3.97 15.90
N ILE A 208 -13.61 3.11 15.51
CA ILE A 208 -15.01 3.19 15.92
C ILE A 208 -15.12 3.14 17.46
N SER A 209 -14.55 2.10 18.07
CA SER A 209 -14.61 1.92 19.53
C SER A 209 -13.97 3.09 20.30
N VAL A 210 -12.87 3.65 19.77
CA VAL A 210 -12.20 4.82 20.35
C VAL A 210 -13.06 6.07 20.17
N GLY A 211 -13.61 6.30 18.97
CA GLY A 211 -14.46 7.44 18.66
C GLY A 211 -15.70 7.50 19.56
N GLU A 212 -16.38 6.37 19.74
CA GLU A 212 -17.54 6.27 20.65
C GLU A 212 -17.19 6.67 22.10
N LYS A 213 -16.06 6.17 22.60
CA LYS A 213 -15.57 6.52 23.95
C LYS A 213 -15.22 8.00 24.07
N LEU A 214 -14.57 8.58 23.06
CA LEU A 214 -14.21 9.99 23.03
C LEU A 214 -15.43 10.89 23.07
N ILE A 215 -16.47 10.61 22.30
CA ILE A 215 -17.72 11.36 22.26
C ILE A 215 -18.43 11.29 23.64
N ILE A 216 -18.46 10.11 24.27
CA ILE A 216 -19.07 9.94 25.58
C ILE A 216 -18.28 10.65 26.69
N SER A 217 -16.94 10.53 26.66
CA SER A 217 -16.08 11.09 27.70
C SER A 217 -15.85 12.60 27.60
N THR A 218 -16.11 13.17 26.43
CA THR A 218 -15.89 14.59 26.13
C THR A 218 -17.11 15.17 25.41
N PRO A 219 -18.23 15.43 26.12
CA PRO A 219 -19.50 15.86 25.51
C PRO A 219 -19.41 17.19 24.75
N ASP A 220 -18.42 18.02 25.07
CA ASP A 220 -18.16 19.34 24.46
C ASP A 220 -17.05 19.27 23.39
N LEU A 221 -16.78 18.08 22.85
CA LEU A 221 -15.84 17.88 21.75
C LEU A 221 -16.37 18.56 20.47
N ASN A 222 -15.51 19.32 19.79
CA ASN A 222 -15.88 20.04 18.57
C ASN A 222 -15.46 19.30 17.29
N ALA A 223 -14.41 18.49 17.37
CA ALA A 223 -13.92 17.71 16.23
C ALA A 223 -13.11 16.48 16.65
N ILE A 224 -13.03 15.51 15.75
CA ILE A 224 -12.10 14.39 15.82
C ILE A 224 -11.22 14.44 14.58
N MET A 225 -9.91 14.43 14.76
CA MET A 225 -8.94 14.23 13.69
C MET A 225 -8.61 12.74 13.57
N GLY A 226 -8.87 12.14 12.41
CA GLY A 226 -8.39 10.79 12.08
C GLY A 226 -7.05 10.88 11.34
N GLU A 227 -6.04 10.16 11.80
CA GLU A 227 -4.71 10.13 11.16
C GLU A 227 -4.56 9.01 10.12
N SER A 228 -5.40 7.98 10.18
CA SER A 228 -5.33 6.80 9.30
C SER A 228 -6.57 6.63 8.45
N GLY A 229 -6.47 5.81 7.40
CA GLY A 229 -7.61 5.42 6.58
C GLY A 229 -8.66 4.59 7.34
N GLY A 230 -8.32 3.98 8.47
CA GLY A 230 -9.28 3.31 9.35
C GLY A 230 -10.02 4.26 10.29
N ALA A 231 -9.49 5.47 10.50
CA ALA A 231 -10.04 6.50 11.39
C ALA A 231 -10.80 7.62 10.65
N THR A 232 -11.01 7.49 9.33
CA THR A 232 -11.66 8.48 8.46
C THR A 232 -12.95 7.98 7.84
#